data_058f6bca38d112a18e34d0f2214621b7
#
_entry.id   058f6bca38d112a18e34d0f2214621b7
#
_cell.length_a   1.000
_cell.length_b   1.000
_cell.length_c   1.000
_cell.angle_alpha   90.00
_cell.angle_beta   90.00
_cell.angle_gamma   90.00
#
_symmetry.space_group_name_H-M   'P 1'
#
loop_
_entity.id
_entity.type
_entity.pdbx_description
1 polymer ?
#
loop_
_entity_poly.entity_id
_entity_poly.type
_entity_poly.pdbx_seq_one_letter_code
_entity_poly.pdbx_strand_id
1 'polypeptide(L)'
;HFPSGYKQALITDIVKKPGLDATDAGSYRPISNLSVVSKLLERLIVRQLMDYLSDNDLLPPLQSGFRAGHSTETAVLRVLSDILQAVDRGDVAALVLLDLSAAFDTVDHDILLQRLKLSFGVQGAAHSWFKSYLTGRTQVVRRGVLRSSVCRLLCGVPQGSVLGPILFVLYTADILSLVEDGGLLPHMYADDTQVYGSCPPTAAKELSQKLSDCVNAVASWMTSNRLQLNANKTEVLWCATGRRQYQLPTDPLPVAGAPVLPVTSVCDLGICVDGDLVMRTHVQRTVSRCFAALRQLRQIRRCVTADTLRTLVVSLVLSRLDYGNSVLVGLPAYLTVRLQSVLNASARLICNLRRYDSVTDALAGLHWLRVRERVQYKIAVLTYKSLHGVAPHYLGPMLRVADQPGRQALRSSGTNRLVAPSVRLATVGSRTFAAAGPTVWNSLPEAVTSAGTLATFRRHLKTHLFAKSFPA
;
A
#
# COMPACT_ATOMS: atom_id res chain seq x y z
N HIS A 1 -12.46 -28.87 -16.92
CA HIS A 1 -11.34 -29.40 -16.10
C HIS A 1 -10.04 -28.66 -16.43
N PHE A 2 -9.21 -28.43 -15.41
CA PHE A 2 -7.85 -27.92 -15.60
C PHE A 2 -6.93 -29.07 -16.06
N PRO A 3 -6.15 -28.90 -17.16
CA PRO A 3 -5.37 -30.01 -17.73
C PRO A 3 -4.25 -30.48 -16.79
N SER A 4 -4.12 -31.82 -16.64
CA SER A 4 -3.17 -32.44 -15.73
C SER A 4 -1.71 -32.10 -16.04
N GLY A 5 -1.36 -31.98 -17.34
CA GLY A 5 0.00 -31.61 -17.78
C GLY A 5 0.48 -30.23 -17.31
N TYR A 6 -0.40 -29.37 -16.80
CA TYR A 6 -0.03 -28.03 -16.31
C TYR A 6 -0.11 -27.89 -14.79
N LYS A 7 -0.32 -29.01 -14.05
CA LYS A 7 -0.45 -29.00 -12.58
C LYS A 7 0.89 -29.09 -11.86
N GLN A 8 1.95 -29.46 -12.52
CA GLN A 8 3.28 -29.55 -11.92
C GLN A 8 3.93 -28.16 -11.88
N ALA A 9 4.45 -27.78 -10.69
CA ALA A 9 5.25 -26.59 -10.48
C ALA A 9 6.72 -26.93 -10.32
N LEU A 10 7.59 -26.13 -10.93
CA LEU A 10 9.03 -26.17 -10.65
C LEU A 10 9.33 -25.07 -9.63
N ILE A 11 9.72 -25.45 -8.42
CA ILE A 11 10.04 -24.50 -7.36
C ILE A 11 11.46 -24.00 -7.51
N THR A 12 11.63 -22.68 -7.49
CA THR A 12 12.92 -22.01 -7.38
C THR A 12 12.95 -21.21 -6.08
N ASP A 13 13.94 -21.48 -5.26
CA ASP A 13 14.10 -20.85 -3.97
C ASP A 13 14.76 -19.48 -4.12
N ILE A 14 14.13 -18.43 -3.57
CA ILE A 14 14.68 -17.08 -3.53
C ILE A 14 14.90 -16.68 -2.07
N VAL A 15 16.12 -16.27 -1.73
CA VAL A 15 16.44 -15.77 -0.37
C VAL A 15 15.60 -14.53 -0.05
N LYS A 16 14.90 -14.54 1.10
CA LYS A 16 13.99 -13.47 1.53
C LYS A 16 14.71 -12.12 1.72
N LYS A 17 15.91 -12.16 2.31
CA LYS A 17 16.75 -10.97 2.57
C LYS A 17 18.24 -11.34 2.49
N PRO A 18 19.13 -10.46 2.01
CA PRO A 18 20.55 -10.66 2.09
C PRO A 18 21.01 -10.89 3.53
N GLY A 19 21.94 -11.82 3.75
CA GLY A 19 22.55 -12.10 5.07
C GLY A 19 21.77 -13.06 5.95
N LEU A 20 20.65 -13.66 5.48
CA LEU A 20 19.99 -14.77 6.17
C LEU A 20 20.80 -16.06 6.02
N ASP A 21 20.66 -16.96 7.00
CA ASP A 21 21.30 -18.27 6.97
C ASP A 21 20.80 -19.08 5.75
N ALA A 22 21.72 -19.45 4.89
CA ALA A 22 21.46 -20.22 3.67
C ALA A 22 21.17 -21.71 3.94
N THR A 23 21.38 -22.19 5.16
CA THR A 23 21.07 -23.57 5.58
C THR A 23 19.65 -23.69 6.11
N ASP A 24 19.05 -22.59 6.57
CA ASP A 24 17.67 -22.56 7.05
C ASP A 24 16.68 -22.44 5.89
N ALA A 25 15.82 -23.45 5.73
CA ALA A 25 14.73 -23.45 4.75
C ALA A 25 13.77 -22.24 4.94
N GLY A 26 13.58 -21.78 6.18
CA GLY A 26 12.80 -20.60 6.53
C GLY A 26 13.35 -19.30 5.93
N SER A 27 14.62 -19.25 5.52
CA SER A 27 15.26 -18.11 4.86
C SER A 27 14.82 -17.91 3.40
N TYR A 28 14.10 -18.87 2.81
CA TYR A 28 13.73 -18.83 1.40
C TYR A 28 12.24 -18.60 1.17
N ARG A 29 11.93 -18.04 -0.01
CA ARG A 29 10.59 -18.04 -0.59
C ARG A 29 10.52 -19.05 -1.73
N PRO A 30 9.64 -20.07 -1.67
CA PRO A 30 9.46 -21.02 -2.76
C PRO A 30 8.63 -20.38 -3.87
N ILE A 31 9.25 -20.03 -4.99
CA ILE A 31 8.53 -19.49 -6.15
C ILE A 31 8.16 -20.60 -7.10
N SER A 32 6.88 -20.78 -7.34
CA SER A 32 6.33 -21.76 -8.28
C SER A 32 6.44 -21.27 -9.72
N ASN A 33 7.36 -21.86 -10.48
CA ASN A 33 7.43 -21.62 -11.93
C ASN A 33 6.43 -22.55 -12.62
N LEU A 34 5.32 -21.95 -13.04
CA LEU A 34 4.28 -22.61 -13.83
C LEU A 34 4.51 -22.41 -15.32
N SER A 35 3.99 -23.30 -16.16
CA SER A 35 4.06 -23.17 -17.61
C SER A 35 3.35 -21.90 -18.10
N VAL A 36 3.80 -21.33 -19.22
CA VAL A 36 3.19 -20.16 -19.81
C VAL A 36 1.72 -20.41 -20.17
N VAL A 37 1.42 -21.61 -20.68
CA VAL A 37 0.04 -22.00 -21.04
C VAL A 37 -0.86 -22.04 -19.79
N SER A 38 -0.35 -22.58 -18.65
CA SER A 38 -1.08 -22.52 -17.37
C SER A 38 -1.45 -21.09 -17.01
N LYS A 39 -0.49 -20.17 -17.08
CA LYS A 39 -0.72 -18.75 -16.77
C LYS A 39 -1.68 -18.05 -17.73
N LEU A 40 -1.70 -18.44 -19.01
CA LEU A 40 -2.68 -17.93 -19.98
C LEU A 40 -4.11 -18.39 -19.66
N LEU A 41 -4.28 -19.68 -19.36
CA LEU A 41 -5.57 -20.23 -18.92
C LEU A 41 -6.04 -19.56 -17.63
N GLU A 42 -5.16 -19.39 -16.65
CA GLU A 42 -5.47 -18.70 -15.40
C GLU A 42 -5.90 -17.25 -15.65
N ARG A 43 -5.25 -16.50 -16.56
CA ARG A 43 -5.64 -15.13 -16.92
C ARG A 43 -7.06 -15.04 -17.49
N LEU A 44 -7.44 -16.00 -18.34
CA LEU A 44 -8.80 -16.05 -18.87
C LEU A 44 -9.84 -16.24 -17.76
N ILE A 45 -9.57 -17.16 -16.83
CA ILE A 45 -10.46 -17.42 -15.70
C ILE A 45 -10.47 -16.26 -14.71
N VAL A 46 -9.31 -15.68 -14.39
CA VAL A 46 -9.24 -14.49 -13.50
C VAL A 46 -10.07 -13.34 -14.06
N ARG A 47 -10.00 -13.10 -15.36
CA ARG A 47 -10.82 -12.04 -15.99
C ARG A 47 -12.31 -12.29 -15.76
N GLN A 48 -12.80 -13.50 -16.09
CA GLN A 48 -14.20 -13.85 -15.88
C GLN A 48 -14.63 -13.79 -14.42
N LEU A 49 -13.76 -14.29 -13.52
CA LEU A 49 -14.01 -14.25 -12.07
C LEU A 49 -14.07 -12.81 -11.56
N MET A 50 -13.14 -11.95 -11.96
CA MET A 50 -13.08 -10.55 -11.52
C MET A 50 -14.25 -9.73 -12.06
N ASP A 51 -14.65 -9.96 -13.30
CA ASP A 51 -15.84 -9.34 -13.89
C ASP A 51 -17.09 -9.76 -13.08
N TYR A 52 -17.27 -11.06 -12.84
CA TYR A 52 -18.37 -11.59 -12.02
C TYR A 52 -18.41 -11.00 -10.60
N LEU A 53 -17.25 -10.99 -9.90
CA LEU A 53 -17.15 -10.45 -8.54
C LEU A 53 -17.43 -8.94 -8.49
N SER A 54 -17.00 -8.21 -9.50
CA SER A 54 -17.22 -6.76 -9.60
C SER A 54 -18.68 -6.42 -9.90
N ASP A 55 -19.29 -7.14 -10.84
CA ASP A 55 -20.68 -6.89 -11.27
C ASP A 55 -21.71 -7.22 -10.16
N ASN A 56 -21.33 -8.05 -9.20
CA ASN A 56 -22.17 -8.46 -8.07
C ASN A 56 -21.73 -7.86 -6.73
N ASP A 57 -20.80 -6.88 -6.70
CA ASP A 57 -20.28 -6.23 -5.48
C ASP A 57 -19.73 -7.21 -4.43
N LEU A 58 -19.18 -8.35 -4.88
CA LEU A 58 -18.66 -9.41 -4.02
C LEU A 58 -17.18 -9.20 -3.60
N LEU A 59 -16.50 -8.20 -4.16
CA LEU A 59 -15.12 -7.92 -3.78
C LEU A 59 -15.07 -7.21 -2.42
N PRO A 60 -14.26 -7.70 -1.47
CA PRO A 60 -14.15 -7.08 -0.15
C PRO A 60 -13.71 -5.61 -0.25
N PRO A 61 -14.50 -4.62 0.25
CA PRO A 61 -14.28 -3.19 -0.03
C PRO A 61 -12.97 -2.66 0.53
N LEU A 62 -12.50 -3.17 1.66
CA LEU A 62 -11.27 -2.74 2.35
C LEU A 62 -10.06 -3.67 2.08
N GLN A 63 -10.15 -4.55 1.07
CA GLN A 63 -9.01 -5.28 0.54
C GLN A 63 -8.44 -4.55 -0.68
N SER A 64 -7.17 -4.16 -0.61
CA SER A 64 -6.49 -3.42 -1.68
C SER A 64 -5.55 -4.26 -2.53
N GLY A 65 -5.17 -5.45 -2.05
CA GLY A 65 -4.29 -6.34 -2.78
C GLY A 65 -4.92 -6.89 -4.05
N PHE A 66 -4.15 -6.92 -5.14
CA PHE A 66 -4.54 -7.51 -6.43
C PHE A 66 -5.82 -6.94 -7.07
N ARG A 67 -6.17 -5.70 -6.77
CA ARG A 67 -7.34 -4.98 -7.31
C ARG A 67 -6.93 -3.84 -8.24
N ALA A 68 -7.67 -3.68 -9.34
CA ALA A 68 -7.50 -2.54 -10.24
C ALA A 68 -7.79 -1.21 -9.52
N GLY A 69 -7.00 -0.19 -9.82
CA GLY A 69 -7.15 1.13 -9.19
C GLY A 69 -6.59 1.26 -7.77
N HIS A 70 -6.31 0.14 -7.09
CA HIS A 70 -5.74 0.09 -5.74
C HIS A 70 -4.21 0.02 -5.78
N SER A 71 -3.56 0.42 -4.69
CA SER A 71 -2.10 0.37 -4.53
C SER A 71 -1.73 0.38 -3.05
N THR A 72 -0.49 0.01 -2.73
CA THR A 72 0.06 0.17 -1.37
C THR A 72 -0.05 1.61 -0.88
N GLU A 73 0.14 2.59 -1.77
CA GLU A 73 0.01 4.00 -1.44
C GLU A 73 -1.43 4.40 -1.08
N THR A 74 -2.44 3.93 -1.82
CA THR A 74 -3.84 4.22 -1.51
C THR A 74 -4.29 3.53 -0.22
N ALA A 75 -3.80 2.33 0.06
CA ALA A 75 -4.07 1.59 1.30
C ALA A 75 -3.54 2.34 2.53
N VAL A 76 -2.23 2.66 2.54
CA VAL A 76 -1.63 3.41 3.66
C VAL A 76 -2.23 4.82 3.78
N LEU A 77 -2.55 5.46 2.66
CA LEU A 77 -3.20 6.78 2.67
C LEU A 77 -4.56 6.73 3.37
N ARG A 78 -5.34 5.65 3.18
CA ARG A 78 -6.60 5.42 3.88
C ARG A 78 -6.38 5.32 5.39
N VAL A 79 -5.57 4.34 5.82
CA VAL A 79 -5.30 4.09 7.24
C VAL A 79 -4.73 5.33 7.94
N LEU A 80 -3.73 5.97 7.32
CA LEU A 80 -3.12 7.17 7.86
C LEU A 80 -4.10 8.36 7.91
N SER A 81 -4.98 8.52 6.91
CA SER A 81 -5.98 9.58 6.92
C SER A 81 -6.99 9.42 8.06
N ASP A 82 -7.44 8.19 8.33
CA ASP A 82 -8.36 7.91 9.43
C ASP A 82 -7.70 8.20 10.79
N ILE A 83 -6.44 7.77 10.97
CA ILE A 83 -5.65 8.06 12.18
C ILE A 83 -5.43 9.57 12.35
N LEU A 84 -5.03 10.27 11.29
CA LEU A 84 -4.85 11.73 11.33
C LEU A 84 -6.16 12.46 11.68
N GLN A 85 -7.29 11.99 11.14
CA GLN A 85 -8.60 12.56 11.41
C GLN A 85 -9.02 12.37 12.88
N ALA A 86 -8.75 11.19 13.44
CA ALA A 86 -8.99 10.91 14.85
C ALA A 86 -8.14 11.82 15.75
N VAL A 87 -6.83 11.91 15.46
CA VAL A 87 -5.92 12.77 16.23
C VAL A 87 -6.26 14.25 16.07
N ASP A 88 -6.77 14.68 14.91
CA ASP A 88 -7.29 16.05 14.69
C ASP A 88 -8.48 16.37 15.60
N ARG A 89 -9.40 15.41 15.81
CA ARG A 89 -10.51 15.54 16.77
C ARG A 89 -10.05 15.61 18.23
N GLY A 90 -8.83 15.20 18.51
CA GLY A 90 -8.26 15.17 19.86
C GLY A 90 -8.20 13.78 20.47
N ASP A 91 -8.50 12.74 19.71
CA ASP A 91 -8.38 11.34 20.11
C ASP A 91 -6.92 10.88 20.12
N VAL A 92 -6.68 9.73 20.74
CA VAL A 92 -5.53 8.86 20.50
C VAL A 92 -5.95 7.73 19.58
N ALA A 93 -5.04 7.24 18.77
CA ALA A 93 -5.33 6.11 17.88
C ALA A 93 -4.31 4.99 18.09
N ALA A 94 -4.72 3.75 17.78
CA ALA A 94 -3.83 2.60 17.79
C ALA A 94 -3.92 1.88 16.44
N LEU A 95 -2.78 1.41 15.96
CA LEU A 95 -2.62 0.61 14.75
C LEU A 95 -1.91 -0.68 15.09
N VAL A 96 -2.52 -1.81 14.75
CA VAL A 96 -1.92 -3.13 14.86
C VAL A 96 -1.69 -3.67 13.46
N LEU A 97 -0.44 -4.05 13.15
CA LEU A 97 -0.06 -4.72 11.92
C LEU A 97 0.06 -6.21 12.20
N LEU A 98 -0.75 -7.01 11.51
CA LEU A 98 -0.75 -8.46 11.62
C LEU A 98 -0.04 -9.09 10.41
N ASP A 99 0.92 -9.99 10.65
CA ASP A 99 1.63 -10.73 9.61
C ASP A 99 1.25 -12.21 9.67
N LEU A 100 1.09 -12.84 8.52
CA LEU A 100 0.77 -14.25 8.40
C LEU A 100 2.03 -15.09 8.13
N SER A 101 2.10 -16.27 8.73
CA SER A 101 3.12 -17.26 8.41
C SER A 101 2.70 -18.10 7.22
N ALA A 102 3.51 -18.13 6.14
CA ALA A 102 3.31 -18.99 4.97
C ALA A 102 1.90 -18.94 4.35
N ALA A 103 1.29 -17.74 4.30
CA ALA A 103 -0.10 -17.50 3.98
C ALA A 103 -0.63 -18.25 2.72
N PHE A 104 0.13 -18.20 1.62
CA PHE A 104 -0.27 -18.85 0.36
C PHE A 104 -0.12 -20.38 0.39
N ASP A 105 0.80 -20.90 1.19
CA ASP A 105 1.13 -22.34 1.21
C ASP A 105 0.20 -23.15 2.13
N THR A 106 -0.57 -22.47 2.99
CA THR A 106 -1.44 -23.08 4.01
C THR A 106 -2.92 -23.04 3.67
N VAL A 107 -3.32 -22.44 2.55
CA VAL A 107 -4.73 -22.36 2.12
C VAL A 107 -5.33 -23.76 1.99
N ASP A 108 -6.35 -24.06 2.80
CA ASP A 108 -7.08 -25.33 2.73
C ASP A 108 -8.01 -25.33 1.51
N HIS A 109 -7.90 -26.37 0.67
CA HIS A 109 -8.65 -26.45 -0.60
C HIS A 109 -10.16 -26.64 -0.39
N ASP A 110 -10.55 -27.42 0.62
CA ASP A 110 -11.98 -27.69 0.86
C ASP A 110 -12.67 -26.46 1.46
N ILE A 111 -12.03 -25.79 2.42
CA ILE A 111 -12.51 -24.50 2.97
C ILE A 111 -12.63 -23.46 1.85
N LEU A 112 -11.61 -23.32 0.99
CA LEU A 112 -11.64 -22.39 -0.12
C LEU A 112 -12.79 -22.69 -1.09
N LEU A 113 -12.97 -23.94 -1.48
CA LEU A 113 -14.05 -24.37 -2.37
C LEU A 113 -15.43 -24.13 -1.75
N GLN A 114 -15.58 -24.38 -0.44
CA GLN A 114 -16.81 -24.09 0.28
C GLN A 114 -17.13 -22.60 0.29
N ARG A 115 -16.13 -21.73 0.52
CA ARG A 115 -16.31 -20.26 0.46
C ARG A 115 -16.65 -19.77 -0.92
N LEU A 116 -15.96 -20.24 -1.96
CA LEU A 116 -16.30 -19.92 -3.34
C LEU A 116 -17.77 -20.23 -3.64
N LYS A 117 -18.30 -21.35 -3.10
CA LYS A 117 -19.69 -21.75 -3.27
C LYS A 117 -20.65 -20.92 -2.43
N LEU A 118 -20.41 -20.76 -1.13
CA LEU A 118 -21.36 -20.19 -0.17
C LEU A 118 -21.29 -18.66 -0.13
N SER A 119 -20.09 -18.09 -0.04
CA SER A 119 -19.91 -16.65 0.12
C SER A 119 -19.89 -15.92 -1.22
N PHE A 120 -19.36 -16.55 -2.27
CA PHE A 120 -19.20 -15.93 -3.58
C PHE A 120 -20.12 -16.49 -4.68
N GLY A 121 -21.00 -17.43 -4.36
CA GLY A 121 -21.98 -17.96 -5.32
C GLY A 121 -21.41 -18.76 -6.50
N VAL A 122 -20.13 -19.14 -6.46
CA VAL A 122 -19.47 -19.89 -7.54
C VAL A 122 -19.91 -21.35 -7.51
N GLN A 123 -20.76 -21.75 -8.45
CA GLN A 123 -21.41 -23.07 -8.48
C GLN A 123 -21.22 -23.78 -9.82
N GLY A 124 -21.74 -25.01 -9.93
CA GLY A 124 -21.81 -25.77 -11.18
C GLY A 124 -20.46 -26.03 -11.84
N ALA A 125 -20.36 -25.71 -13.12
CA ALA A 125 -19.17 -25.94 -13.93
C ALA A 125 -17.97 -25.11 -13.46
N ALA A 126 -18.18 -23.87 -13.00
CA ALA A 126 -17.14 -23.00 -12.49
C ALA A 126 -16.53 -23.59 -11.20
N HIS A 127 -17.37 -24.00 -10.24
CA HIS A 127 -16.90 -24.64 -9.02
C HIS A 127 -16.11 -25.95 -9.31
N SER A 128 -16.62 -26.77 -10.21
CA SER A 128 -15.94 -28.00 -10.64
C SER A 128 -14.58 -27.72 -11.30
N TRP A 129 -14.46 -26.60 -12.01
CA TRP A 129 -13.22 -26.17 -12.62
C TRP A 129 -12.20 -25.76 -11.53
N PHE A 130 -12.60 -24.95 -10.52
CA PHE A 130 -11.72 -24.57 -9.40
C PHE A 130 -11.26 -25.80 -8.61
N LYS A 131 -12.17 -26.75 -8.34
CA LYS A 131 -11.82 -28.02 -7.72
C LYS A 131 -10.76 -28.75 -8.54
N SER A 132 -10.94 -28.86 -9.86
CA SER A 132 -9.95 -29.47 -10.76
C SER A 132 -8.63 -28.67 -10.77
N TYR A 133 -8.65 -27.35 -10.68
CA TYR A 133 -7.43 -26.50 -10.64
C TYR A 133 -6.59 -26.75 -9.38
N LEU A 134 -7.22 -26.90 -8.22
CA LEU A 134 -6.56 -27.05 -6.93
C LEU A 134 -6.07 -28.48 -6.68
N THR A 135 -6.84 -29.51 -7.08
CA THR A 135 -6.55 -30.91 -6.76
C THR A 135 -5.51 -31.54 -7.71
N GLY A 136 -4.75 -32.50 -7.18
CA GLY A 136 -3.78 -33.29 -7.95
C GLY A 136 -2.57 -32.49 -8.44
N ARG A 137 -2.24 -31.39 -7.79
CA ARG A 137 -1.05 -30.60 -8.08
C ARG A 137 0.19 -31.25 -7.49
N THR A 138 1.32 -31.04 -8.17
CA THR A 138 2.62 -31.56 -7.75
C THR A 138 3.68 -30.47 -7.86
N GLN A 139 4.76 -30.62 -7.11
CA GLN A 139 5.91 -29.74 -7.17
C GLN A 139 7.22 -30.51 -7.15
N VAL A 140 8.24 -29.91 -7.75
CA VAL A 140 9.62 -30.37 -7.74
C VAL A 140 10.50 -29.18 -7.41
N VAL A 141 11.35 -29.29 -6.40
CA VAL A 141 12.33 -28.25 -6.07
C VAL A 141 13.54 -28.41 -6.96
N ARG A 142 14.01 -27.31 -7.54
CA ARG A 142 15.23 -27.31 -8.38
C ARG A 142 16.26 -26.33 -7.81
N ARG A 143 17.47 -26.86 -7.58
CA ARG A 143 18.63 -26.05 -7.20
C ARG A 143 19.80 -26.37 -8.15
N GLY A 144 20.03 -25.43 -9.07
CA GLY A 144 21.00 -25.67 -10.17
C GLY A 144 20.57 -26.82 -11.06
N VAL A 145 21.40 -27.88 -11.13
CA VAL A 145 21.13 -29.12 -11.89
C VAL A 145 20.37 -30.19 -11.09
N LEU A 146 20.33 -30.05 -9.76
CA LEU A 146 19.67 -31.00 -8.87
C LEU A 146 18.14 -30.77 -8.84
N ARG A 147 17.40 -31.90 -8.73
CA ARG A 147 15.94 -31.89 -8.56
C ARG A 147 15.55 -32.82 -7.41
N SER A 148 14.54 -32.40 -6.65
CA SER A 148 13.93 -33.27 -5.65
C SER A 148 13.06 -34.34 -6.31
N SER A 149 12.60 -35.31 -5.51
CA SER A 149 11.45 -36.15 -5.87
C SER A 149 10.19 -35.31 -6.06
N VAL A 150 9.22 -35.85 -6.81
CA VAL A 150 7.91 -35.21 -7.00
C VAL A 150 7.11 -35.24 -5.68
N CYS A 151 6.71 -34.07 -5.18
CA CYS A 151 5.88 -33.96 -4.00
C CYS A 151 4.45 -33.56 -4.41
N ARG A 152 3.43 -34.18 -3.81
CA ARG A 152 2.02 -33.77 -4.00
C ARG A 152 1.69 -32.59 -3.09
N LEU A 153 0.93 -31.66 -3.62
CA LEU A 153 0.40 -30.52 -2.87
C LEU A 153 -1.01 -30.86 -2.38
N LEU A 154 -1.18 -30.91 -1.06
CA LEU A 154 -2.47 -31.18 -0.41
C LEU A 154 -3.20 -29.90 -0.01
N CYS A 155 -2.48 -28.78 0.10
CA CYS A 155 -3.00 -27.46 0.45
C CYS A 155 -2.17 -26.40 -0.29
N GLY A 156 -2.56 -25.16 -0.13
CA GLY A 156 -1.88 -23.99 -0.69
C GLY A 156 -2.32 -23.65 -2.12
N VAL A 157 -2.06 -22.41 -2.47
CA VAL A 157 -2.18 -21.91 -3.84
C VAL A 157 -0.79 -21.56 -4.37
N PRO A 158 -0.45 -21.92 -5.64
CA PRO A 158 0.92 -21.79 -6.10
C PRO A 158 1.42 -20.36 -6.07
N GLN A 159 2.48 -20.09 -5.32
CA GLN A 159 3.09 -18.76 -5.24
C GLN A 159 3.79 -18.44 -6.58
N GLY A 160 3.17 -17.59 -7.40
CA GLY A 160 3.60 -17.28 -8.78
C GLY A 160 2.57 -17.69 -9.83
N SER A 161 1.42 -18.22 -9.43
CA SER A 161 0.23 -18.37 -10.28
C SER A 161 -0.50 -17.02 -10.47
N VAL A 162 -1.39 -16.93 -11.43
CA VAL A 162 -2.22 -15.75 -11.66
C VAL A 162 -3.48 -15.79 -10.77
N LEU A 163 -4.02 -16.98 -10.54
CA LEU A 163 -5.21 -17.21 -9.71
C LEU A 163 -4.90 -17.18 -8.21
N GLY A 164 -3.74 -17.68 -7.77
CA GLY A 164 -3.41 -17.82 -6.37
C GLY A 164 -3.65 -16.57 -5.53
N PRO A 165 -3.20 -15.38 -5.95
CA PRO A 165 -3.44 -14.13 -5.23
C PRO A 165 -4.91 -13.81 -5.04
N ILE A 166 -5.74 -13.99 -6.07
CA ILE A 166 -7.18 -13.70 -6.00
C ILE A 166 -7.88 -14.72 -5.08
N LEU A 167 -7.56 -16.00 -5.23
CA LEU A 167 -8.12 -17.05 -4.37
C LEU A 167 -7.77 -16.83 -2.90
N PHE A 168 -6.57 -16.35 -2.61
CA PHE A 168 -6.15 -15.99 -1.24
C PHE A 168 -6.97 -14.81 -0.70
N VAL A 169 -7.18 -13.76 -1.49
CA VAL A 169 -8.03 -12.61 -1.10
C VAL A 169 -9.45 -13.06 -0.77
N LEU A 170 -10.04 -13.96 -1.58
CA LEU A 170 -11.37 -14.50 -1.34
C LEU A 170 -11.38 -15.44 -0.11
N TYR A 171 -10.28 -16.16 0.13
CA TYR A 171 -10.13 -17.01 1.30
C TYR A 171 -10.10 -16.23 2.62
N THR A 172 -9.57 -15.03 2.64
CA THR A 172 -9.40 -14.21 3.85
C THR A 172 -10.45 -13.11 4.00
N ALA A 173 -11.45 -13.05 3.12
CA ALA A 173 -12.43 -11.95 3.07
C ALA A 173 -13.20 -11.74 4.39
N ASP A 174 -13.53 -12.80 5.11
CA ASP A 174 -14.31 -12.76 6.37
C ASP A 174 -13.56 -12.03 7.51
N ILE A 175 -12.22 -11.89 7.43
CA ILE A 175 -11.44 -11.15 8.44
C ILE A 175 -11.92 -9.70 8.56
N LEU A 176 -12.33 -9.09 7.44
CA LEU A 176 -12.81 -7.71 7.44
C LEU A 176 -14.04 -7.54 8.33
N SER A 177 -15.07 -8.37 8.10
CA SER A 177 -16.29 -8.34 8.90
C SER A 177 -16.02 -8.66 10.37
N LEU A 178 -15.13 -9.64 10.64
CA LEU A 178 -14.76 -10.01 12.00
C LEU A 178 -14.16 -8.83 12.79
N VAL A 179 -13.32 -8.02 12.13
CA VAL A 179 -12.73 -6.83 12.75
C VAL A 179 -13.77 -5.73 12.92
N GLU A 180 -14.66 -5.52 11.93
CA GLU A 180 -15.74 -4.54 11.99
C GLU A 180 -16.75 -4.87 13.09
N ASP A 181 -17.12 -6.14 13.26
CA ASP A 181 -18.00 -6.64 14.34
C ASP A 181 -17.36 -6.40 15.72
N GLY A 182 -16.02 -6.48 15.82
CA GLY A 182 -15.24 -6.05 16.97
C GLY A 182 -15.28 -4.53 17.19
N GLY A 183 -15.93 -3.75 16.32
CA GLY A 183 -16.03 -2.29 16.37
C GLY A 183 -14.70 -1.58 16.14
N LEU A 184 -13.78 -2.19 15.42
CA LEU A 184 -12.52 -1.62 14.95
C LEU A 184 -12.55 -1.47 13.43
N LEU A 185 -11.56 -0.79 12.89
CA LEU A 185 -11.44 -0.56 11.45
C LEU A 185 -10.38 -1.50 10.88
N PRO A 186 -10.73 -2.33 9.88
CA PRO A 186 -9.76 -3.13 9.15
C PRO A 186 -9.28 -2.44 7.90
N HIS A 187 -8.09 -2.79 7.44
CA HIS A 187 -7.67 -2.65 6.06
C HIS A 187 -6.75 -3.81 5.69
N MET A 188 -6.88 -4.35 4.48
CA MET A 188 -6.04 -5.46 4.05
C MET A 188 -5.33 -5.14 2.74
N TYR A 189 -4.10 -5.61 2.62
CA TYR A 189 -3.36 -5.63 1.36
C TYR A 189 -2.75 -7.02 1.16
N ALA A 190 -3.45 -7.87 0.42
CA ALA A 190 -3.15 -9.30 0.32
C ALA A 190 -3.17 -9.98 1.70
N ASP A 191 -2.01 -10.45 2.17
CA ASP A 191 -1.78 -11.06 3.47
C ASP A 191 -1.49 -10.07 4.60
N ASP A 192 -1.07 -8.85 4.28
CA ASP A 192 -0.86 -7.79 5.28
C ASP A 192 -2.22 -7.28 5.78
N THR A 193 -2.47 -7.38 7.08
CA THR A 193 -3.72 -6.96 7.73
C THR A 193 -3.45 -5.85 8.73
N GLN A 194 -4.15 -4.73 8.57
CA GLN A 194 -4.13 -3.59 9.46
C GLN A 194 -5.43 -3.54 10.25
N VAL A 195 -5.32 -3.49 11.58
CA VAL A 195 -6.44 -3.30 12.52
C VAL A 195 -6.20 -2.04 13.30
N TYR A 196 -7.12 -1.08 13.26
CA TYR A 196 -6.92 0.19 13.94
C TYR A 196 -8.23 0.74 14.53
N GLY A 197 -8.05 1.64 15.50
CA GLY A 197 -9.15 2.33 16.15
C GLY A 197 -8.69 3.58 16.85
N SER A 198 -9.63 4.37 17.36
CA SER A 198 -9.34 5.59 18.10
C SER A 198 -10.33 5.78 19.25
N CYS A 199 -9.91 6.53 20.26
CA CYS A 199 -10.73 6.87 21.41
C CYS A 199 -10.24 8.16 22.07
N PRO A 200 -11.05 8.79 22.94
CA PRO A 200 -10.54 9.82 23.84
C PRO A 200 -9.38 9.26 24.69
N PRO A 201 -8.38 10.06 25.08
CA PRO A 201 -7.23 9.60 25.85
C PRO A 201 -7.58 8.87 27.16
N THR A 202 -8.72 9.23 27.77
CA THR A 202 -9.22 8.58 29.01
C THR A 202 -9.67 7.14 28.80
N ALA A 203 -10.07 6.78 27.58
CA ALA A 203 -10.55 5.44 27.20
C ALA A 203 -9.46 4.57 26.53
N ALA A 204 -8.18 4.97 26.61
CA ALA A 204 -7.09 4.25 25.94
C ALA A 204 -6.93 2.80 26.42
N LYS A 205 -7.20 2.52 27.69
CA LYS A 205 -7.19 1.15 28.25
C LYS A 205 -8.30 0.28 27.67
N GLU A 206 -9.49 0.84 27.51
CA GLU A 206 -10.64 0.15 26.88
C GLU A 206 -10.36 -0.19 25.42
N LEU A 207 -9.77 0.77 24.68
CA LEU A 207 -9.33 0.52 23.30
C LEU A 207 -8.25 -0.56 23.22
N SER A 208 -7.30 -0.58 24.18
CA SER A 208 -6.28 -1.63 24.26
C SER A 208 -6.91 -3.01 24.47
N GLN A 209 -7.87 -3.13 25.39
CA GLN A 209 -8.59 -4.39 25.62
C GLN A 209 -9.37 -4.82 24.36
N LYS A 210 -10.09 -3.89 23.74
CA LYS A 210 -10.85 -4.13 22.51
C LYS A 210 -9.96 -4.61 21.35
N LEU A 211 -8.77 -4.02 21.20
CA LEU A 211 -7.77 -4.46 20.23
C LEU A 211 -7.28 -5.88 20.52
N SER A 212 -6.99 -6.19 21.80
CA SER A 212 -6.57 -7.51 22.20
C SER A 212 -7.64 -8.56 21.89
N ASP A 213 -8.89 -8.30 22.25
CA ASP A 213 -10.01 -9.21 22.01
C ASP A 213 -10.23 -9.47 20.53
N CYS A 214 -10.20 -8.41 19.72
CA CYS A 214 -10.34 -8.49 18.26
C CYS A 214 -9.17 -9.28 17.63
N VAL A 215 -7.94 -8.99 18.00
CA VAL A 215 -6.76 -9.70 17.45
C VAL A 215 -6.77 -11.18 17.86
N ASN A 216 -7.20 -11.51 19.07
CA ASN A 216 -7.37 -12.90 19.52
C ASN A 216 -8.50 -13.60 18.76
N ALA A 217 -9.60 -12.91 18.46
CA ALA A 217 -10.68 -13.45 17.61
C ALA A 217 -10.17 -13.72 16.18
N VAL A 218 -9.40 -12.80 15.61
CA VAL A 218 -8.74 -12.98 14.30
C VAL A 218 -7.77 -14.16 14.34
N ALA A 219 -6.95 -14.30 15.38
CA ALA A 219 -6.01 -15.42 15.53
C ALA A 219 -6.74 -16.77 15.62
N SER A 220 -7.85 -16.83 16.37
CA SER A 220 -8.70 -18.02 16.47
C SER A 220 -9.35 -18.38 15.14
N TRP A 221 -9.86 -17.36 14.41
CA TRP A 221 -10.40 -17.52 13.07
C TRP A 221 -9.32 -18.05 12.10
N MET A 222 -8.12 -17.48 12.13
CA MET A 222 -6.99 -17.94 11.31
C MET A 222 -6.68 -19.41 11.59
N THR A 223 -6.57 -19.83 12.87
CA THR A 223 -6.31 -21.21 13.25
C THR A 223 -7.40 -22.16 12.72
N SER A 224 -8.67 -21.78 12.85
CA SER A 224 -9.80 -22.56 12.31
C SER A 224 -9.76 -22.69 10.79
N ASN A 225 -9.15 -21.72 10.12
CA ASN A 225 -8.95 -21.69 8.67
C ASN A 225 -7.54 -22.12 8.24
N ARG A 226 -6.82 -22.88 9.05
CA ARG A 226 -5.49 -23.42 8.76
C ARG A 226 -4.43 -22.35 8.44
N LEU A 227 -4.70 -21.12 8.82
CA LEU A 227 -3.73 -20.03 8.76
C LEU A 227 -3.06 -19.83 10.13
N GLN A 228 -1.89 -19.24 10.15
CA GLN A 228 -1.18 -18.97 11.41
C GLN A 228 -0.74 -17.51 11.49
N LEU A 229 -1.20 -16.82 12.53
CA LEU A 229 -0.71 -15.49 12.89
C LEU A 229 0.73 -15.57 13.39
N ASN A 230 1.57 -14.66 12.93
CA ASN A 230 2.94 -14.53 13.39
C ASN A 230 3.04 -13.46 14.48
N ALA A 231 2.88 -13.85 15.73
CA ALA A 231 2.93 -12.93 16.87
C ALA A 231 4.29 -12.17 16.96
N ASN A 232 5.40 -12.80 16.55
CA ASN A 232 6.73 -12.18 16.59
C ASN A 232 6.92 -11.05 15.57
N LYS A 233 6.06 -10.99 14.55
CA LYS A 233 6.06 -9.93 13.54
C LYS A 233 4.86 -9.00 13.67
N THR A 234 3.96 -9.27 14.60
CA THR A 234 2.87 -8.36 14.93
C THR A 234 3.45 -7.13 15.61
N GLU A 235 3.11 -5.95 15.11
CA GLU A 235 3.57 -4.66 15.63
C GLU A 235 2.37 -3.84 16.09
N VAL A 236 2.52 -3.13 17.21
CA VAL A 236 1.49 -2.24 17.80
C VAL A 236 2.06 -0.82 17.86
N LEU A 237 1.37 0.13 17.25
CA LEU A 237 1.73 1.54 17.26
C LEU A 237 0.59 2.37 17.86
N TRP A 238 0.89 3.12 18.91
CA TRP A 238 0.00 4.17 19.40
C TRP A 238 0.34 5.49 18.75
N CYS A 239 -0.70 6.25 18.34
CA CYS A 239 -0.56 7.51 17.63
C CYS A 239 -1.25 8.65 18.39
N ALA A 240 -0.53 9.74 18.59
CA ALA A 240 -1.06 10.99 19.13
C ALA A 240 -0.20 12.17 18.66
N THR A 241 -0.65 13.40 18.91
CA THR A 241 0.21 14.57 18.73
C THR A 241 1.43 14.50 19.64
N GLY A 242 2.56 15.12 19.26
CA GLY A 242 3.79 15.12 20.07
C GLY A 242 3.58 15.58 21.52
N ARG A 243 2.63 16.48 21.75
CA ARG A 243 2.27 16.97 23.10
C ARG A 243 1.54 15.93 23.97
N ARG A 244 0.94 14.89 23.36
CA ARG A 244 0.16 13.87 24.05
C ARG A 244 0.81 12.50 24.07
N GLN A 245 2.05 12.38 23.62
CA GLN A 245 2.78 11.10 23.61
C GLN A 245 2.90 10.47 25.01
N TYR A 246 2.94 11.29 26.06
CA TYR A 246 3.00 10.81 27.46
C TYR A 246 1.69 10.17 27.96
N GLN A 247 0.58 10.33 27.21
CA GLN A 247 -0.73 9.74 27.56
C GLN A 247 -0.93 8.36 26.92
N LEU A 248 -0.02 7.93 26.06
CA LEU A 248 -0.15 6.68 25.32
C LEU A 248 0.16 5.48 26.23
N PRO A 249 -0.59 4.36 26.08
CA PRO A 249 -0.29 3.12 26.77
C PRO A 249 1.09 2.60 26.42
N THR A 250 1.80 2.09 27.44
CA THR A 250 3.11 1.43 27.30
C THR A 250 3.03 -0.06 27.61
N ASP A 251 1.90 -0.51 28.16
CA ASP A 251 1.67 -1.90 28.53
C ASP A 251 1.63 -2.79 27.27
N PRO A 252 2.14 -4.03 27.37
CA PRO A 252 2.08 -4.98 26.27
C PRO A 252 0.63 -5.32 25.88
N LEU A 253 0.37 -5.43 24.57
CA LEU A 253 -0.89 -5.97 24.06
C LEU A 253 -0.80 -7.50 24.00
N PRO A 254 -1.68 -8.26 24.66
CA PRO A 254 -1.73 -9.71 24.52
C PRO A 254 -2.23 -10.11 23.12
N VAL A 255 -1.40 -10.81 22.36
CA VAL A 255 -1.69 -11.28 21.00
C VAL A 255 -1.42 -12.78 20.91
N ALA A 256 -2.44 -13.59 20.71
CA ALA A 256 -2.33 -15.06 20.65
C ALA A 256 -1.48 -15.66 21.80
N GLY A 257 -1.63 -15.12 23.01
CA GLY A 257 -0.89 -15.54 24.22
C GLY A 257 0.51 -14.95 24.37
N ALA A 258 1.01 -14.17 23.41
CA ALA A 258 2.30 -13.50 23.49
C ALA A 258 2.13 -11.99 23.81
N PRO A 259 2.96 -11.41 24.69
CA PRO A 259 2.93 -9.98 24.97
C PRO A 259 3.66 -9.21 23.86
N VAL A 260 2.96 -8.33 23.15
CA VAL A 260 3.52 -7.46 22.11
C VAL A 260 3.65 -6.04 22.67
N LEU A 261 4.89 -5.58 22.79
CA LEU A 261 5.18 -4.21 23.27
C LEU A 261 4.87 -3.19 22.18
N PRO A 262 4.23 -2.05 22.51
CA PRO A 262 4.08 -0.95 21.59
C PRO A 262 5.44 -0.40 21.12
N VAL A 263 5.52 -0.11 19.81
CA VAL A 263 6.73 0.44 19.19
C VAL A 263 6.54 1.93 18.87
N THR A 264 7.63 2.66 18.69
CA THR A 264 7.61 4.11 18.38
C THR A 264 7.37 4.40 16.90
N SER A 265 7.59 3.42 16.04
CA SER A 265 7.31 3.51 14.59
C SER A 265 7.11 2.12 14.01
N VAL A 266 6.19 2.00 13.05
CA VAL A 266 5.95 0.78 12.26
C VAL A 266 6.22 1.04 10.78
N CYS A 267 6.47 -0.01 10.02
CA CYS A 267 6.58 0.08 8.57
C CYS A 267 5.50 -0.75 7.90
N ASP A 268 4.46 -0.08 7.46
CA ASP A 268 3.31 -0.64 6.75
C ASP A 268 3.51 -0.51 5.24
N LEU A 269 3.43 -1.60 4.50
CA LEU A 269 3.59 -1.66 3.03
C LEU A 269 4.78 -0.83 2.49
N GLY A 270 5.87 -0.79 3.24
CA GLY A 270 7.08 -0.05 2.90
C GLY A 270 7.09 1.44 3.27
N ILE A 271 6.02 1.95 3.85
CA ILE A 271 5.91 3.32 4.39
C ILE A 271 6.02 3.25 5.91
N CYS A 272 6.96 3.99 6.52
CA CYS A 272 7.13 3.99 7.97
C CYS A 272 6.33 5.13 8.59
N VAL A 273 5.51 4.83 9.58
CA VAL A 273 4.68 5.75 10.34
C VAL A 273 5.23 5.86 11.76
N ASP A 274 5.46 7.08 12.23
CA ASP A 274 5.89 7.36 13.60
C ASP A 274 4.67 7.60 14.50
N GLY A 275 4.74 7.28 15.78
CA GLY A 275 3.67 7.50 16.74
C GLY A 275 3.26 8.98 16.88
N ASP A 276 4.18 9.93 16.63
CA ASP A 276 3.89 11.37 16.56
C ASP A 276 3.38 11.84 15.18
N LEU A 277 3.24 10.92 14.22
CA LEU A 277 2.75 11.14 12.85
C LEU A 277 3.62 12.12 12.02
N VAL A 278 4.85 12.40 12.43
CA VAL A 278 5.75 13.36 11.74
C VAL A 278 6.40 12.75 10.49
N MET A 279 6.41 11.42 10.34
CA MET A 279 7.05 10.68 9.22
C MET A 279 8.58 10.82 9.18
N ARG A 280 9.21 11.08 10.30
CA ARG A 280 10.67 11.27 10.42
C ARG A 280 11.44 10.02 10.05
N THR A 281 11.01 8.86 10.57
CA THR A 281 11.62 7.56 10.29
C THR A 281 11.53 7.20 8.80
N HIS A 282 10.39 7.43 8.15
CA HIS A 282 10.23 7.20 6.72
C HIS A 282 11.18 8.04 5.89
N VAL A 283 11.23 9.36 6.15
CA VAL A 283 12.12 10.28 5.43
C VAL A 283 13.59 9.89 5.64
N GLN A 284 13.97 9.57 6.89
CA GLN A 284 15.35 9.18 7.20
C GLN A 284 15.77 7.91 6.46
N ARG A 285 14.94 6.87 6.46
CA ARG A 285 15.20 5.60 5.76
C ARG A 285 15.26 5.81 4.25
N THR A 286 14.32 6.58 3.68
CA THR A 286 14.29 6.89 2.24
C THR A 286 15.55 7.63 1.82
N VAL A 287 15.91 8.70 2.52
CA VAL A 287 17.13 9.51 2.26
C VAL A 287 18.39 8.63 2.34
N SER A 288 18.52 7.82 3.40
CA SER A 288 19.67 6.93 3.58
C SER A 288 19.81 5.91 2.44
N ARG A 289 18.71 5.25 2.05
CA ARG A 289 18.69 4.29 0.94
C ARG A 289 18.99 4.93 -0.41
N CYS A 290 18.47 6.14 -0.64
CA CYS A 290 18.75 6.90 -1.87
C CYS A 290 20.22 7.31 -1.96
N PHE A 291 20.82 7.83 -0.89
CA PHE A 291 22.24 8.16 -0.88
C PHE A 291 23.14 6.93 -0.99
N ALA A 292 22.76 5.78 -0.45
CA ALA A 292 23.45 4.51 -0.66
C ALA A 292 23.48 4.13 -2.15
N ALA A 293 22.34 4.21 -2.84
CA ALA A 293 22.26 3.97 -4.28
C ALA A 293 23.09 4.99 -5.08
N LEU A 294 23.02 6.28 -4.74
CA LEU A 294 23.81 7.32 -5.40
C LEU A 294 25.33 7.10 -5.26
N ARG A 295 25.80 6.59 -4.10
CA ARG A 295 27.22 6.24 -3.92
C ARG A 295 27.64 5.12 -4.86
N GLN A 296 26.82 4.07 -5.03
CA GLN A 296 27.10 2.98 -5.98
C GLN A 296 27.10 3.50 -7.43
N LEU A 297 26.10 4.29 -7.81
CA LEU A 297 26.01 4.87 -9.15
C LEU A 297 27.18 5.80 -9.47
N ARG A 298 27.71 6.50 -8.47
CA ARG A 298 28.90 7.35 -8.63
C ARG A 298 30.16 6.56 -9.02
N GLN A 299 30.30 5.34 -8.52
CA GLN A 299 31.45 4.47 -8.85
C GLN A 299 31.46 4.07 -10.34
N ILE A 300 30.28 3.76 -10.89
CA ILE A 300 30.14 3.32 -12.28
C ILE A 300 29.92 4.45 -13.28
N ARG A 301 29.86 5.70 -12.82
CA ARG A 301 29.52 6.86 -13.65
C ARG A 301 30.39 6.99 -14.91
N ARG A 302 31.71 6.70 -14.81
CA ARG A 302 32.64 6.80 -15.93
C ARG A 302 32.52 5.63 -16.91
N CYS A 303 31.84 4.55 -16.53
CA CYS A 303 31.68 3.34 -17.32
C CYS A 303 30.35 3.29 -18.10
N VAL A 304 29.46 4.28 -17.91
CA VAL A 304 28.13 4.29 -18.53
C VAL A 304 27.88 5.64 -19.22
N THR A 305 27.00 5.64 -20.24
CA THR A 305 26.57 6.86 -20.92
C THR A 305 25.71 7.73 -19.98
N ALA A 306 25.57 9.02 -20.29
CA ALA A 306 24.74 9.95 -19.52
C ALA A 306 23.27 9.50 -19.47
N ASP A 307 22.74 8.98 -20.58
CA ASP A 307 21.34 8.50 -20.65
C ASP A 307 21.13 7.21 -19.82
N THR A 308 22.11 6.30 -19.85
CA THR A 308 22.09 5.11 -18.99
C THR A 308 22.15 5.50 -17.53
N LEU A 309 23.03 6.44 -17.16
CA LEU A 309 23.11 6.94 -15.79
C LEU A 309 21.80 7.60 -15.35
N ARG A 310 21.19 8.41 -16.21
CA ARG A 310 19.88 9.04 -15.96
C ARG A 310 18.81 7.96 -15.71
N THR A 311 18.74 6.93 -16.54
CA THR A 311 17.82 5.82 -16.38
C THR A 311 18.02 5.08 -15.06
N LEU A 312 19.27 4.81 -14.68
CA LEU A 312 19.59 4.16 -13.40
C LEU A 312 19.22 5.04 -12.20
N VAL A 313 19.49 6.35 -12.25
CA VAL A 313 19.08 7.28 -11.19
C VAL A 313 17.56 7.34 -11.06
N VAL A 314 16.82 7.41 -12.17
CA VAL A 314 15.35 7.40 -12.14
C VAL A 314 14.84 6.10 -11.52
N SER A 315 15.36 4.96 -11.95
CA SER A 315 14.88 3.65 -11.50
C SER A 315 15.26 3.29 -10.07
N LEU A 316 16.44 3.67 -9.59
CA LEU A 316 16.97 3.25 -8.30
C LEU A 316 16.85 4.31 -7.20
N VAL A 317 16.72 5.59 -7.55
CA VAL A 317 16.66 6.69 -6.59
C VAL A 317 15.30 7.39 -6.62
N LEU A 318 14.86 7.89 -7.80
CA LEU A 318 13.61 8.64 -7.86
C LEU A 318 12.39 7.76 -7.60
N SER A 319 12.39 6.50 -8.04
CA SER A 319 11.33 5.55 -7.71
C SER A 319 11.12 5.39 -6.19
N ARG A 320 12.22 5.39 -5.42
CA ARG A 320 12.16 5.34 -3.95
C ARG A 320 11.71 6.67 -3.33
N LEU A 321 12.14 7.79 -3.91
CA LEU A 321 11.73 9.12 -3.46
C LEU A 321 10.24 9.38 -3.68
N ASP A 322 9.68 8.82 -4.76
CA ASP A 322 8.28 9.00 -5.15
C ASP A 322 7.34 7.91 -4.58
N TYR A 323 7.90 6.88 -3.96
CA TYR A 323 7.10 5.80 -3.37
C TYR A 323 6.32 6.30 -2.16
N GLY A 324 4.99 6.20 -2.22
CA GLY A 324 4.11 6.64 -1.14
C GLY A 324 4.18 8.13 -0.82
N ASN A 325 4.63 8.99 -1.75
CA ASN A 325 4.84 10.40 -1.45
C ASN A 325 3.55 11.20 -1.20
N SER A 326 2.38 10.65 -1.50
CA SER A 326 1.09 11.25 -1.13
C SER A 326 0.91 11.41 0.38
N VAL A 327 1.46 10.49 1.20
CA VAL A 327 1.39 10.59 2.67
C VAL A 327 2.31 11.66 3.25
N LEU A 328 3.17 12.26 2.41
CA LEU A 328 4.14 13.29 2.80
C LEU A 328 3.59 14.73 2.67
N VAL A 329 2.30 14.87 2.42
CA VAL A 329 1.65 16.19 2.41
C VAL A 329 1.76 16.84 3.79
N GLY A 330 2.03 18.15 3.84
CA GLY A 330 2.15 18.89 5.10
C GLY A 330 3.35 18.52 5.99
N LEU A 331 4.38 17.87 5.42
CA LEU A 331 5.62 17.62 6.16
C LEU A 331 6.27 18.88 6.69
N PRO A 332 6.93 18.82 7.87
CA PRO A 332 7.82 19.87 8.35
C PRO A 332 8.89 20.23 7.31
N ALA A 333 9.21 21.53 7.20
CA ALA A 333 10.13 22.04 6.19
C ALA A 333 11.50 21.33 6.19
N TYR A 334 12.05 21.03 7.38
CA TYR A 334 13.35 20.37 7.51
C TYR A 334 13.37 18.96 6.90
N LEU A 335 12.24 18.22 6.95
CA LEU A 335 12.13 16.89 6.32
C LEU A 335 12.02 17.02 4.80
N THR A 336 11.26 18.00 4.31
CA THR A 336 11.18 18.30 2.88
C THR A 336 12.55 18.68 2.31
N VAL A 337 13.35 19.49 3.02
CA VAL A 337 14.72 19.85 2.63
C VAL A 337 15.61 18.61 2.55
N ARG A 338 15.48 17.64 3.47
CA ARG A 338 16.25 16.39 3.42
C ARG A 338 15.91 15.56 2.19
N LEU A 339 14.63 15.43 1.81
CA LEU A 339 14.23 14.75 0.58
C LEU A 339 14.73 15.51 -0.65
N GLN A 340 14.61 16.85 -0.66
CA GLN A 340 15.11 17.69 -1.75
C GLN A 340 16.63 17.54 -1.94
N SER A 341 17.39 17.32 -0.88
CA SER A 341 18.84 17.10 -0.98
C SER A 341 19.21 15.86 -1.79
N VAL A 342 18.37 14.80 -1.73
CA VAL A 342 18.53 13.60 -2.57
C VAL A 342 18.32 13.96 -4.04
N LEU A 343 17.24 14.68 -4.35
CA LEU A 343 16.93 15.11 -5.72
C LEU A 343 18.05 15.97 -6.30
N ASN A 344 18.56 16.91 -5.49
CA ASN A 344 19.68 17.78 -5.86
C ASN A 344 20.98 16.98 -6.11
N ALA A 345 21.29 16.01 -5.24
CA ALA A 345 22.46 15.14 -5.42
C ALA A 345 22.34 14.27 -6.67
N SER A 346 21.13 13.81 -6.99
CA SER A 346 20.84 13.05 -8.21
C SER A 346 21.10 13.87 -9.47
N ALA A 347 20.60 15.11 -9.52
CA ALA A 347 20.83 16.02 -10.64
C ALA A 347 22.33 16.37 -10.79
N ARG A 348 23.02 16.66 -9.69
CA ARG A 348 24.49 16.90 -9.72
C ARG A 348 25.26 15.71 -10.26
N LEU A 349 24.87 14.48 -9.89
CA LEU A 349 25.53 13.28 -10.38
C LEU A 349 25.37 13.12 -11.90
N ILE A 350 24.18 13.35 -12.45
CA ILE A 350 23.91 13.24 -13.89
C ILE A 350 24.62 14.35 -14.67
N CYS A 351 24.45 15.61 -14.25
CA CYS A 351 24.92 16.79 -14.95
C CYS A 351 26.39 17.14 -14.65
N ASN A 352 27.12 16.32 -13.88
CA ASN A 352 28.51 16.55 -13.49
C ASN A 352 28.78 17.87 -12.75
N LEU A 353 27.85 18.32 -11.94
CA LEU A 353 27.97 19.56 -11.20
C LEU A 353 28.78 19.37 -9.91
N ARG A 354 29.52 20.41 -9.53
CA ARG A 354 30.24 20.47 -8.26
C ARG A 354 29.27 20.73 -7.10
N ARG A 355 29.76 20.61 -5.87
CA ARG A 355 28.95 20.83 -4.65
C ARG A 355 28.33 22.23 -4.60
N TYR A 356 29.04 23.23 -5.08
CA TYR A 356 28.66 24.65 -4.99
C TYR A 356 27.92 25.17 -6.24
N ASP A 357 27.84 24.38 -7.32
CA ASP A 357 27.15 24.79 -8.53
C ASP A 357 25.65 24.86 -8.29
N SER A 358 24.96 25.83 -8.92
CA SER A 358 23.49 25.88 -8.91
C SER A 358 22.89 24.61 -9.50
N VAL A 359 21.92 24.05 -8.80
CA VAL A 359 21.24 22.82 -9.25
C VAL A 359 19.91 23.13 -9.95
N THR A 360 19.48 24.39 -9.92
CA THR A 360 18.16 24.79 -10.45
C THR A 360 18.06 24.52 -11.94
N ASP A 361 19.03 24.93 -12.73
CA ASP A 361 19.07 24.74 -14.18
C ASP A 361 19.17 23.26 -14.56
N ALA A 362 19.93 22.47 -13.77
CA ALA A 362 20.01 21.04 -13.97
C ALA A 362 18.65 20.34 -13.71
N LEU A 363 17.94 20.72 -12.65
CA LEU A 363 16.60 20.19 -12.36
C LEU A 363 15.60 20.59 -13.45
N ALA A 364 15.66 21.83 -13.92
CA ALA A 364 14.82 22.33 -15.02
C ALA A 364 15.13 21.58 -16.32
N GLY A 365 16.41 21.45 -16.71
CA GLY A 365 16.82 20.70 -17.90
C GLY A 365 16.48 19.20 -17.86
N LEU A 366 16.46 18.59 -16.68
CA LEU A 366 16.00 17.21 -16.48
C LEU A 366 14.47 17.09 -16.44
N HIS A 367 13.73 18.18 -16.48
CA HIS A 367 12.27 18.25 -16.29
C HIS A 367 11.79 17.62 -14.99
N TRP A 368 12.53 17.81 -13.89
CA TRP A 368 12.21 17.26 -12.59
C TRP A 368 11.54 18.30 -11.69
N LEU A 369 10.33 18.01 -11.26
CA LEU A 369 9.64 18.78 -10.22
C LEU A 369 10.40 18.70 -8.90
N ARG A 370 10.39 19.78 -8.11
CA ARG A 370 10.88 19.75 -6.72
C ARG A 370 10.01 18.85 -5.86
N VAL A 371 10.52 18.40 -4.72
CA VAL A 371 9.83 17.43 -3.85
C VAL A 371 8.44 17.89 -3.45
N ARG A 372 8.26 19.16 -3.11
CA ARG A 372 6.95 19.71 -2.73
C ARG A 372 5.92 19.59 -3.85
N GLU A 373 6.31 19.93 -5.05
CA GLU A 373 5.45 19.86 -6.23
C GLU A 373 5.22 18.40 -6.69
N ARG A 374 6.14 17.47 -6.41
CA ARG A 374 5.91 16.02 -6.61
C ARG A 374 4.81 15.50 -5.72
N VAL A 375 4.81 15.89 -4.44
CA VAL A 375 3.72 15.54 -3.50
C VAL A 375 2.38 16.15 -3.97
N GLN A 376 2.38 17.43 -4.35
CA GLN A 376 1.19 18.11 -4.89
C GLN A 376 0.68 17.41 -6.17
N TYR A 377 1.59 17.04 -7.06
CA TYR A 377 1.25 16.28 -8.27
C TYR A 377 0.54 14.97 -7.95
N LYS A 378 1.05 14.20 -6.99
CA LYS A 378 0.47 12.92 -6.61
C LYS A 378 -0.91 13.10 -5.98
N ILE A 379 -1.07 14.03 -5.04
CA ILE A 379 -2.36 14.34 -4.40
C ILE A 379 -3.38 14.79 -5.47
N ALA A 380 -3.01 15.70 -6.37
CA ALA A 380 -3.91 16.16 -7.43
C ALA A 380 -4.34 15.02 -8.37
N VAL A 381 -3.42 14.11 -8.73
CA VAL A 381 -3.75 12.94 -9.55
C VAL A 381 -4.71 11.98 -8.83
N LEU A 382 -4.50 11.75 -7.52
CA LEU A 382 -5.42 10.93 -6.73
C LEU A 382 -6.80 11.58 -6.58
N THR A 383 -6.84 12.90 -6.38
CA THR A 383 -8.08 13.68 -6.34
C THR A 383 -8.84 13.60 -7.66
N TYR A 384 -8.15 13.78 -8.80
CA TYR A 384 -8.73 13.59 -10.12
C TYR A 384 -9.35 12.20 -10.29
N LYS A 385 -8.59 11.16 -9.91
CA LYS A 385 -9.06 9.76 -9.97
C LYS A 385 -10.29 9.52 -9.09
N SER A 386 -10.32 10.10 -7.88
CA SER A 386 -11.45 10.00 -6.96
C SER A 386 -12.71 10.65 -7.53
N LEU A 387 -12.58 11.84 -8.14
CA LEU A 387 -13.67 12.56 -8.81
C LEU A 387 -14.27 11.83 -10.01
N HIS A 388 -13.46 11.01 -10.69
CA HIS A 388 -13.88 10.28 -11.89
C HIS A 388 -14.14 8.78 -11.64
N GLY A 389 -14.26 8.36 -10.36
CA GLY A 389 -14.59 6.97 -10.00
C GLY A 389 -13.55 5.92 -10.36
N VAL A 390 -12.28 6.34 -10.62
CA VAL A 390 -11.17 5.42 -10.95
C VAL A 390 -10.16 5.25 -9.82
N ALA A 391 -10.47 5.79 -8.63
CA ALA A 391 -9.78 5.52 -7.38
C ALA A 391 -10.59 4.57 -6.50
N PRO A 392 -9.98 3.92 -5.49
CA PRO A 392 -10.71 3.14 -4.52
C PRO A 392 -11.78 3.96 -3.79
N HIS A 393 -12.97 3.38 -3.58
CA HIS A 393 -14.09 4.06 -2.92
C HIS A 393 -13.76 4.55 -1.50
N TYR A 394 -12.87 3.87 -0.79
CA TYR A 394 -12.46 4.24 0.56
C TYR A 394 -11.65 5.56 0.65
N LEU A 395 -11.18 6.11 -0.46
CA LEU A 395 -10.60 7.46 -0.46
C LEU A 395 -11.67 8.55 -0.34
N GLY A 396 -12.95 8.15 -0.31
CA GLY A 396 -14.09 8.97 -0.04
C GLY A 396 -14.62 9.74 -1.24
N PRO A 397 -15.87 10.17 -1.17
CA PRO A 397 -16.45 11.06 -2.16
C PRO A 397 -15.80 12.44 -2.05
N MET A 398 -15.30 12.97 -3.16
CA MET A 398 -14.90 14.36 -3.28
C MET A 398 -16.10 15.18 -3.73
N LEU A 399 -16.70 15.94 -2.81
CA LEU A 399 -17.87 16.76 -3.07
C LEU A 399 -17.48 18.07 -3.78
N ARG A 400 -18.10 18.33 -4.93
CA ARG A 400 -17.97 19.65 -5.57
C ARG A 400 -18.81 20.68 -4.81
N VAL A 401 -18.33 21.90 -4.76
CA VAL A 401 -19.07 23.02 -4.15
C VAL A 401 -20.41 23.22 -4.86
N ALA A 402 -20.47 22.97 -6.16
CA ALA A 402 -21.69 23.04 -6.96
C ALA A 402 -22.77 22.03 -6.55
N ASP A 403 -22.36 20.84 -6.06
CA ASP A 403 -23.27 19.74 -5.77
C ASP A 403 -23.77 19.74 -4.30
N GLN A 404 -23.46 20.78 -3.52
CA GLN A 404 -23.91 20.89 -2.13
C GLN A 404 -25.43 21.16 -2.07
N PRO A 405 -26.22 20.33 -1.36
CA PRO A 405 -27.65 20.58 -1.16
C PRO A 405 -27.93 21.89 -0.42
N GLY A 406 -28.93 22.62 -0.84
CA GLY A 406 -29.41 23.84 -0.16
C GLY A 406 -28.59 25.11 -0.41
N ARG A 407 -27.59 25.10 -1.27
CA ARG A 407 -26.80 26.26 -1.64
C ARG A 407 -27.46 27.01 -2.79
N GLN A 408 -27.72 28.32 -2.62
CA GLN A 408 -28.16 29.16 -3.74
C GLN A 408 -27.11 29.18 -4.86
N ALA A 409 -27.56 29.15 -6.12
CA ALA A 409 -26.69 29.22 -7.30
C ALA A 409 -25.97 30.59 -7.34
N LEU A 410 -24.81 30.65 -6.73
CA LEU A 410 -23.90 31.80 -6.83
C LEU A 410 -23.10 31.72 -8.14
N ARG A 411 -22.58 32.87 -8.63
CA ARG A 411 -21.69 32.92 -9.81
C ARG A 411 -20.48 31.98 -9.69
N SER A 412 -20.07 31.57 -8.49
CA SER A 412 -19.03 30.60 -8.21
C SER A 412 -19.48 29.14 -8.29
N SER A 413 -20.77 28.86 -8.49
CA SER A 413 -21.30 27.48 -8.58
C SER A 413 -20.84 26.74 -9.85
N GLY A 414 -20.45 27.46 -10.91
CA GLY A 414 -19.88 26.88 -12.12
C GLY A 414 -18.41 26.47 -12.03
N THR A 415 -17.75 26.67 -10.89
CA THR A 415 -16.33 26.32 -10.71
C THR A 415 -16.16 24.85 -10.30
N ASN A 416 -15.11 24.19 -10.80
CA ASN A 416 -14.73 22.81 -10.42
C ASN A 416 -14.15 22.71 -8.99
N ARG A 417 -14.48 23.65 -8.10
CA ARG A 417 -13.97 23.67 -6.72
C ARG A 417 -14.59 22.57 -5.86
N LEU A 418 -13.78 22.04 -4.95
CA LEU A 418 -14.15 20.99 -4.00
C LEU A 418 -14.40 21.59 -2.61
N VAL A 419 -15.29 20.95 -1.87
CA VAL A 419 -15.53 21.27 -0.45
C VAL A 419 -14.34 20.76 0.36
N ALA A 420 -13.62 21.65 1.01
CA ALA A 420 -12.57 21.28 1.96
C ALA A 420 -13.20 21.18 3.37
N PRO A 421 -13.03 20.05 4.07
CA PRO A 421 -13.51 19.93 5.44
C PRO A 421 -12.75 20.87 6.38
N SER A 422 -13.41 21.30 7.44
CA SER A 422 -12.76 22.05 8.52
C SER A 422 -11.82 21.12 9.30
N VAL A 423 -10.66 21.64 9.68
CA VAL A 423 -9.65 20.90 10.49
C VAL A 423 -9.37 21.69 11.78
N ARG A 424 -9.17 20.98 12.88
CA ARG A 424 -8.90 21.61 14.19
C ARG A 424 -7.41 21.89 14.38
N LEU A 425 -6.56 20.98 13.96
CA LEU A 425 -5.10 21.07 14.06
C LEU A 425 -4.49 21.15 12.66
N ALA A 426 -4.11 22.35 12.25
CA ALA A 426 -3.57 22.60 10.91
C ALA A 426 -2.36 21.70 10.57
N THR A 427 -1.56 21.28 11.56
CA THR A 427 -0.40 20.40 11.37
C THR A 427 -0.73 18.90 11.24
N VAL A 428 -1.98 18.51 11.54
CA VAL A 428 -2.44 17.12 11.54
C VAL A 428 -3.60 16.96 10.55
N GLY A 429 -4.75 17.61 10.80
CA GLY A 429 -5.96 17.45 10.01
C GLY A 429 -5.79 17.85 8.54
N SER A 430 -5.00 18.91 8.24
CA SER A 430 -4.74 19.33 6.87
C SER A 430 -3.98 18.28 6.04
N ARG A 431 -3.39 17.27 6.68
CA ARG A 431 -2.64 16.19 6.05
C ARG A 431 -3.52 14.99 5.65
N THR A 432 -4.75 14.92 6.14
CA THR A 432 -5.72 13.90 5.70
C THR A 432 -6.00 14.06 4.21
N PHE A 433 -6.22 12.97 3.50
CA PHE A 433 -6.51 13.07 2.06
C PHE A 433 -7.80 13.85 1.79
N ALA A 434 -8.80 13.73 2.68
CA ALA A 434 -10.06 14.46 2.61
C ALA A 434 -9.88 15.99 2.67
N ALA A 435 -8.83 16.49 3.36
CA ALA A 435 -8.51 17.93 3.43
C ALA A 435 -7.46 18.34 2.39
N ALA A 436 -6.40 17.56 2.24
CA ALA A 436 -5.30 17.85 1.33
C ALA A 436 -5.71 17.79 -0.14
N GLY A 437 -6.55 16.83 -0.52
CA GLY A 437 -7.08 16.68 -1.88
C GLY A 437 -7.79 17.94 -2.36
N PRO A 438 -8.88 18.37 -1.70
CA PRO A 438 -9.57 19.61 -2.03
C PRO A 438 -8.68 20.86 -1.95
N THR A 439 -7.80 20.95 -0.96
CA THR A 439 -6.89 22.11 -0.82
C THR A 439 -5.94 22.23 -2.01
N VAL A 440 -5.29 21.13 -2.40
CA VAL A 440 -4.40 21.11 -3.58
C VAL A 440 -5.21 21.37 -4.85
N TRP A 441 -6.35 20.72 -5.02
CA TRP A 441 -7.22 20.86 -6.19
C TRP A 441 -7.68 22.30 -6.39
N ASN A 442 -8.17 22.94 -5.33
CA ASN A 442 -8.68 24.33 -5.37
C ASN A 442 -7.57 25.36 -5.62
N SER A 443 -6.30 24.99 -5.44
CA SER A 443 -5.14 25.83 -5.77
C SER A 443 -4.72 25.75 -7.23
N LEU A 444 -5.30 24.81 -8.03
CA LEU A 444 -4.99 24.64 -9.43
C LEU A 444 -5.81 25.58 -10.31
N PRO A 445 -5.24 26.07 -11.45
CA PRO A 445 -6.00 26.82 -12.44
C PRO A 445 -7.13 26.00 -13.06
N GLU A 446 -8.18 26.67 -13.48
CA GLU A 446 -9.32 26.03 -14.14
C GLU A 446 -8.92 25.25 -15.42
N ALA A 447 -7.98 25.76 -16.19
CA ALA A 447 -7.43 25.07 -17.35
C ALA A 447 -6.81 23.69 -17.03
N VAL A 448 -6.43 23.44 -15.77
CA VAL A 448 -5.96 22.13 -15.31
C VAL A 448 -7.14 21.28 -14.83
N THR A 449 -8.02 21.85 -13.98
CA THR A 449 -9.12 21.11 -13.36
C THR A 449 -10.25 20.71 -14.31
N SER A 450 -10.38 21.41 -15.45
CA SER A 450 -11.38 21.13 -16.50
C SER A 450 -10.94 20.03 -17.50
N ALA A 451 -9.78 19.43 -17.34
CA ALA A 451 -9.27 18.41 -18.25
C ALA A 451 -10.17 17.16 -18.30
N GLY A 452 -10.67 16.80 -19.48
CA GLY A 452 -11.61 15.68 -19.66
C GLY A 452 -10.99 14.29 -19.56
N THR A 453 -9.63 14.15 -19.65
CA THR A 453 -8.95 12.85 -19.52
C THR A 453 -7.79 12.92 -18.53
N LEU A 454 -7.51 11.80 -17.89
CA LEU A 454 -6.38 11.70 -16.96
C LEU A 454 -5.03 12.04 -17.62
N ALA A 455 -4.86 11.66 -18.90
CA ALA A 455 -3.64 11.96 -19.65
C ALA A 455 -3.45 13.47 -19.86
N THR A 456 -4.50 14.16 -20.28
CA THR A 456 -4.51 15.62 -20.45
C THR A 456 -4.32 16.33 -19.13
N PHE A 457 -5.04 15.89 -18.07
CA PHE A 457 -4.88 16.41 -16.72
C PHE A 457 -3.43 16.34 -16.25
N ARG A 458 -2.79 15.17 -16.35
CA ARG A 458 -1.39 14.97 -15.94
C ARG A 458 -0.42 15.88 -16.68
N ARG A 459 -0.65 16.09 -17.97
CA ARG A 459 0.18 16.98 -18.81
C ARG A 459 0.05 18.43 -18.33
N HIS A 460 -1.17 18.95 -18.23
CA HIS A 460 -1.44 20.33 -17.79
C HIS A 460 -0.91 20.57 -16.36
N LEU A 461 -1.20 19.60 -15.45
CA LEU A 461 -0.73 19.66 -14.07
C LEU A 461 0.80 19.71 -14.00
N LYS A 462 1.49 18.86 -14.76
CA LYS A 462 2.97 18.87 -14.77
C LYS A 462 3.51 20.20 -15.28
N THR A 463 2.94 20.75 -16.35
CA THR A 463 3.34 22.08 -16.88
C THR A 463 3.12 23.17 -15.85
N HIS A 464 1.95 23.22 -15.21
CA HIS A 464 1.64 24.20 -14.16
C HIS A 464 2.62 24.12 -12.97
N LEU A 465 2.82 22.90 -12.44
CA LEU A 465 3.73 22.69 -11.29
C LEU A 465 5.20 22.91 -11.67
N PHE A 466 5.57 22.72 -12.93
CA PHE A 466 6.90 23.00 -13.41
C PHE A 466 7.17 24.51 -13.45
N ALA A 467 6.26 25.32 -13.99
CA ALA A 467 6.34 26.77 -13.94
C ALA A 467 6.39 27.30 -12.49
N LYS A 468 5.67 26.65 -11.56
CA LYS A 468 5.74 26.97 -10.12
C LYS A 468 7.08 26.60 -9.48
N SER A 469 7.70 25.47 -9.89
CA SER A 469 9.02 25.02 -9.40
C SER A 469 10.16 25.92 -9.89
N PHE A 470 10.01 26.46 -11.10
CA PHE A 470 11.02 27.24 -11.80
C PHE A 470 10.36 28.48 -12.42
N PRO A 471 10.06 29.49 -11.60
CA PRO A 471 9.56 30.76 -12.13
C PRO A 471 10.63 31.39 -13.04
N ALA A 472 10.14 31.99 -14.15
CA ALA A 472 10.99 32.67 -15.14
C ALA A 472 11.64 33.92 -14.54
#